data_9d509aac3cfb0d41ded9da7be17926ba
#
_entry.id   9d509aac3cfb0d41ded9da7be17926ba
#
_cell.length_a   1.000
_cell.length_b   1.000
_cell.length_c   1.000
_cell.angle_alpha   90.00
_cell.angle_beta   90.00
_cell.angle_gamma   90.00
#
_symmetry.space_group_name_H-M   'P 1'
#
loop_
_entity.id
_entity.type
_entity.pdbx_description
1 polymer ?
#
loop_
_entity_poly.entity_id
_entity_poly.type
_entity_poly.pdbx_seq_one_letter_code
_entity_poly.pdbx_strand_id
1 'polypeptide(L)'
;EMIMQLLSDGAGHSVSEMKDYLFEKGLEDYSEGQFAGSVNNLLRNKKIEKVNRGTYKIAGENLTGEGRGSVMKKCFVVSPIGDAGTDIRKNADQLYQHIIKPVCEKCGFAAQRVDEFNTSNSITQEILDALNDYDLVIADLTGHNPNVFFEIGYRTKSQKPIIHLKRKDETIPFDVSSIRTFEYDLTDLDMVTATKDRLEQVIRNFKYDEYKESKRGNNFENNM
;
A
#
# COMPACT_ATOMS: atom_id res chain seq x y z
N GLU A 1 -11.41 -25.35 -15.97
CA GLU A 1 -10.79 -26.38 -15.10
C GLU A 1 -9.34 -26.63 -15.51
N MET A 2 -9.03 -26.88 -16.80
CA MET A 2 -7.68 -27.12 -17.33
C MET A 2 -6.71 -25.95 -17.10
N ILE A 3 -7.13 -24.69 -17.30
CA ILE A 3 -6.29 -23.52 -16.99
C ILE A 3 -5.88 -23.50 -15.50
N MET A 4 -6.79 -23.84 -14.62
CA MET A 4 -6.49 -23.92 -13.19
C MET A 4 -5.50 -25.05 -12.85
N GLN A 5 -5.55 -26.14 -13.61
CA GLN A 5 -4.62 -27.24 -13.45
C GLN A 5 -3.19 -26.88 -13.89
N LEU A 6 -3.03 -26.17 -15.01
CA LEU A 6 -1.73 -25.63 -15.39
C LEU A 6 -1.16 -24.71 -14.31
N LEU A 7 -1.96 -23.75 -13.85
CA LEU A 7 -1.53 -22.75 -12.88
C LEU A 7 -1.33 -23.31 -11.45
N SER A 8 -1.65 -24.58 -11.20
CA SER A 8 -1.52 -25.22 -9.88
C SER A 8 -0.08 -25.42 -9.42
N ASP A 9 0.90 -25.24 -10.31
CA ASP A 9 2.32 -25.23 -9.96
C ASP A 9 2.77 -23.95 -9.23
N GLY A 10 1.89 -22.95 -9.14
CA GLY A 10 2.16 -21.67 -8.49
C GLY A 10 3.00 -20.69 -9.31
N ALA A 11 3.44 -21.10 -10.51
CA ALA A 11 4.18 -20.24 -11.43
C ALA A 11 3.25 -19.30 -12.21
N GLY A 12 3.85 -18.23 -12.75
CA GLY A 12 3.14 -17.35 -13.68
C GLY A 12 3.24 -17.86 -15.10
N HIS A 13 2.10 -18.15 -15.73
CA HIS A 13 2.04 -18.62 -17.12
C HIS A 13 1.49 -17.57 -18.07
N SER A 14 2.11 -17.46 -19.24
CA SER A 14 1.64 -16.59 -20.32
C SER A 14 0.39 -17.14 -21.01
N VAL A 15 -0.32 -16.27 -21.73
CA VAL A 15 -1.46 -16.68 -22.57
C VAL A 15 -1.05 -17.74 -23.59
N SER A 16 0.17 -17.65 -24.15
CA SER A 16 0.69 -18.65 -25.08
C SER A 16 0.83 -20.02 -24.42
N GLU A 17 1.53 -20.09 -23.29
CA GLU A 17 1.71 -21.33 -22.53
C GLU A 17 0.38 -21.96 -22.10
N MET A 18 -0.61 -21.14 -21.73
CA MET A 18 -1.94 -21.64 -21.42
C MET A 18 -2.62 -22.29 -22.63
N LYS A 19 -2.49 -21.70 -23.81
CA LYS A 19 -3.05 -22.23 -25.05
C LYS A 19 -2.34 -23.51 -25.48
N ASP A 20 -1.01 -23.53 -25.41
CA ASP A 20 -0.20 -24.69 -25.73
C ASP A 20 -0.56 -25.87 -24.81
N TYR A 21 -0.75 -25.62 -23.51
CA TYR A 21 -1.20 -26.63 -22.56
C TYR A 21 -2.59 -27.16 -22.88
N LEU A 22 -3.54 -26.28 -23.25
CA LEU A 22 -4.89 -26.72 -23.63
C LEU A 22 -4.86 -27.62 -24.87
N PHE A 23 -4.02 -27.26 -25.84
CA PHE A 23 -3.79 -28.04 -27.07
C PHE A 23 -3.21 -29.43 -26.74
N GLU A 24 -2.16 -29.48 -25.88
CA GLU A 24 -1.56 -30.75 -25.41
C GLU A 24 -2.56 -31.66 -24.68
N LYS A 25 -3.58 -31.07 -24.01
CA LYS A 25 -4.63 -31.81 -23.33
C LYS A 25 -5.82 -32.18 -24.24
N GLY A 26 -5.69 -31.94 -25.57
CA GLY A 26 -6.70 -32.30 -26.54
C GLY A 26 -7.89 -31.37 -26.66
N LEU A 27 -7.76 -30.13 -26.12
CA LEU A 27 -8.77 -29.08 -26.28
C LEU A 27 -8.38 -28.19 -27.45
N GLU A 28 -8.73 -28.60 -28.69
CA GLU A 28 -8.38 -27.90 -29.90
C GLU A 28 -9.48 -26.95 -30.40
N ASP A 29 -10.74 -27.25 -30.08
CA ASP A 29 -11.92 -26.52 -30.56
C ASP A 29 -12.39 -25.45 -29.59
N TYR A 30 -11.65 -24.34 -29.50
CA TYR A 30 -12.12 -23.13 -28.82
C TYR A 30 -11.81 -21.87 -29.60
N SER A 31 -12.72 -20.91 -29.58
CA SER A 31 -12.47 -19.59 -30.15
C SER A 31 -11.65 -18.69 -29.20
N GLU A 32 -10.94 -17.71 -29.79
CA GLU A 32 -10.23 -16.67 -28.99
C GLU A 32 -11.15 -16.00 -27.97
N GLY A 33 -12.42 -15.76 -28.33
CA GLY A 33 -13.43 -15.19 -27.44
C GLY A 33 -13.78 -16.10 -26.27
N GLN A 34 -13.87 -17.41 -26.48
CA GLN A 34 -14.12 -18.38 -25.41
C GLN A 34 -12.94 -18.48 -24.46
N PHE A 35 -11.71 -18.48 -24.96
CA PHE A 35 -10.52 -18.47 -24.13
C PHE A 35 -10.45 -17.18 -23.28
N ALA A 36 -10.58 -16.01 -23.93
CA ALA A 36 -10.56 -14.72 -23.25
C ALA A 36 -11.72 -14.61 -22.21
N GLY A 37 -12.90 -15.12 -22.55
CA GLY A 37 -14.04 -15.19 -21.64
C GLY A 37 -13.75 -16.06 -20.42
N SER A 38 -13.10 -17.20 -20.60
CA SER A 38 -12.69 -18.10 -19.52
C SER A 38 -11.66 -17.46 -18.59
N VAL A 39 -10.62 -16.81 -19.14
CA VAL A 39 -9.61 -16.10 -18.37
C VAL A 39 -10.25 -14.94 -17.60
N ASN A 40 -11.11 -14.14 -18.25
CA ASN A 40 -11.82 -13.04 -17.60
C ASN A 40 -12.77 -13.51 -16.49
N ASN A 41 -13.43 -14.66 -16.66
CA ASN A 41 -14.25 -15.26 -15.63
C ASN A 41 -13.41 -15.67 -14.41
N LEU A 42 -12.26 -16.31 -14.64
CA LEU A 42 -11.35 -16.70 -13.57
C LEU A 42 -10.79 -15.48 -12.83
N LEU A 43 -10.47 -14.39 -13.52
CA LEU A 43 -10.06 -13.11 -12.94
C LEU A 43 -11.19 -12.47 -12.10
N ARG A 44 -12.41 -12.41 -12.65
CA ARG A 44 -13.58 -11.83 -11.96
C ARG A 44 -13.93 -12.60 -10.69
N ASN A 45 -13.80 -13.92 -10.72
CA ASN A 45 -14.02 -14.80 -9.57
C ASN A 45 -12.82 -14.91 -8.64
N LYS A 46 -11.77 -14.09 -8.86
CA LYS A 46 -10.53 -14.06 -8.06
C LYS A 46 -9.85 -15.44 -7.93
N LYS A 47 -10.02 -16.31 -8.90
CA LYS A 47 -9.34 -17.61 -8.95
C LYS A 47 -7.92 -17.51 -9.52
N ILE A 48 -7.69 -16.53 -10.37
CA ILE A 48 -6.36 -16.19 -10.92
C ILE A 48 -6.10 -14.69 -10.77
N GLU A 49 -4.84 -14.31 -10.77
CA GLU A 49 -4.41 -12.92 -10.78
C GLU A 49 -3.41 -12.67 -11.92
N LYS A 50 -3.36 -11.42 -12.39
CA LYS A 50 -2.45 -11.00 -13.43
C LYS A 50 -1.11 -10.60 -12.82
N VAL A 51 -0.03 -11.27 -13.21
CA VAL A 51 1.33 -10.98 -12.75
C VAL A 51 1.97 -9.87 -13.59
N ASN A 52 1.86 -9.99 -14.92
CA ASN A 52 2.39 -9.06 -15.91
C ASN A 52 1.44 -8.98 -17.12
N ARG A 53 1.79 -8.18 -18.14
CA ARG A 53 1.02 -8.11 -19.39
C ARG A 53 0.98 -9.49 -20.05
N GLY A 54 -0.20 -10.13 -20.00
CA GLY A 54 -0.44 -11.45 -20.62
C GLY A 54 0.04 -12.66 -19.79
N THR A 55 0.45 -12.48 -18.52
CA THR A 55 0.88 -13.56 -17.63
C THR A 55 -0.03 -13.63 -16.42
N TYR A 56 -0.46 -14.83 -16.07
CA TYR A 56 -1.42 -15.10 -14.99
C TYR A 56 -0.92 -16.22 -14.07
N LYS A 57 -1.32 -16.21 -12.83
CA LYS A 57 -1.10 -17.28 -11.84
C LYS A 57 -2.37 -17.51 -11.02
N ILE A 58 -2.44 -18.60 -10.26
CA ILE A 58 -3.53 -18.79 -9.29
C ILE A 58 -3.52 -17.63 -8.31
N ALA A 59 -4.68 -17.02 -8.10
CA ALA A 59 -4.89 -16.08 -7.01
C ALA A 59 -4.81 -16.88 -5.71
N GLY A 60 -3.82 -16.56 -4.85
CA GLY A 60 -3.51 -17.37 -3.69
C GLY A 60 -4.71 -17.58 -2.77
N GLU A 61 -5.27 -18.78 -2.78
CA GLU A 61 -5.95 -19.32 -1.61
C GLU A 61 -4.90 -19.80 -0.62
N ASN A 62 -5.12 -19.46 0.65
CA ASN A 62 -4.31 -19.87 1.78
C ASN A 62 -4.09 -21.39 1.79
N LEU A 63 -2.93 -21.87 1.36
CA LEU A 63 -2.40 -23.15 1.75
C LEU A 63 -1.43 -22.93 2.92
N THR A 64 -1.79 -23.46 4.04
CA THR A 64 -1.04 -23.52 5.29
C THR A 64 0.36 -24.08 5.07
N GLY A 65 1.38 -23.35 5.52
CA GLY A 65 2.72 -23.88 5.77
C GLY A 65 3.82 -23.32 4.87
N GLU A 66 4.60 -22.39 5.45
CA GLU A 66 5.97 -22.01 5.07
C GLU A 66 6.20 -21.49 3.63
N GLY A 67 6.13 -20.17 3.48
CA GLY A 67 6.48 -19.46 2.26
C GLY A 67 5.47 -18.37 1.87
N ARG A 68 5.03 -17.53 2.83
CA ARG A 68 4.19 -16.37 2.53
C ARG A 68 4.97 -15.34 1.73
N GLY A 69 4.71 -15.28 0.42
CA GLY A 69 4.73 -14.01 -0.28
C GLY A 69 3.57 -13.15 0.24
N SER A 70 3.69 -12.55 1.40
CA SER A 70 2.69 -11.61 1.90
C SER A 70 2.60 -10.46 0.91
N VAL A 71 1.40 -10.18 0.39
CA VAL A 71 1.15 -8.91 -0.28
C VAL A 71 1.57 -7.83 0.70
N MET A 72 2.70 -7.17 0.44
CA MET A 72 3.20 -6.12 1.33
C MET A 72 2.12 -5.04 1.43
N LYS A 73 1.72 -4.73 2.64
CA LYS A 73 0.84 -3.60 2.90
C LYS A 73 1.52 -2.32 2.45
N LYS A 74 0.75 -1.32 2.08
CA LYS A 74 1.29 -0.05 1.57
C LYS A 74 1.22 1.03 2.65
N CYS A 75 2.32 1.75 2.82
CA CYS A 75 2.41 2.93 3.67
C CYS A 75 2.72 4.15 2.82
N PHE A 76 1.85 5.16 2.81
CA PHE A 76 2.13 6.44 2.19
C PHE A 76 2.77 7.39 3.20
N VAL A 77 3.87 8.03 2.81
CA VAL A 77 4.61 8.95 3.67
C VAL A 77 4.36 10.38 3.18
N VAL A 78 3.73 11.14 4.04
CA VAL A 78 3.42 12.56 3.86
C VAL A 78 4.48 13.37 4.63
N SER A 79 5.24 14.21 3.95
CA SER A 79 6.28 15.03 4.58
C SER A 79 6.47 16.36 3.85
N PRO A 80 6.97 17.40 4.53
CA PRO A 80 7.39 18.63 3.87
C PRO A 80 8.55 18.30 2.93
N ILE A 81 8.32 18.32 1.62
CA ILE A 81 9.38 18.14 0.62
C ILE A 81 9.81 19.53 0.16
N GLY A 82 10.91 20.02 0.68
CA GLY A 82 11.52 21.26 0.23
C GLY A 82 12.33 21.09 -1.06
N ASP A 83 12.79 22.20 -1.61
CA ASP A 83 13.68 22.19 -2.77
C ASP A 83 14.99 21.47 -2.47
N ALA A 84 15.61 20.94 -3.52
CA ALA A 84 16.89 20.24 -3.41
C ALA A 84 17.95 21.13 -2.73
N GLY A 85 18.65 20.57 -1.75
CA GLY A 85 19.70 21.27 -1.00
C GLY A 85 19.21 22.08 0.20
N THR A 86 17.91 22.19 0.44
CA THR A 86 17.37 22.85 1.65
C THR A 86 17.43 21.94 2.88
N ASP A 87 17.46 22.56 4.08
CA ASP A 87 17.40 21.82 5.34
C ASP A 87 16.08 21.04 5.49
N ILE A 88 14.99 21.56 4.95
CA ILE A 88 13.69 20.89 4.91
C ILE A 88 13.82 19.58 4.14
N ARG A 89 14.40 19.62 2.94
CA ARG A 89 14.62 18.43 2.11
C ARG A 89 15.52 17.42 2.82
N LYS A 90 16.61 17.88 3.37
CA LYS A 90 17.58 17.04 4.09
C LYS A 90 16.92 16.34 5.30
N ASN A 91 16.15 17.08 6.09
CA ASN A 91 15.42 16.51 7.23
C ASN A 91 14.39 15.46 6.79
N ALA A 92 13.59 15.77 5.76
CA ALA A 92 12.59 14.84 5.21
C ALA A 92 13.23 13.55 4.67
N ASP A 93 14.38 13.68 3.96
CA ASP A 93 15.10 12.51 3.43
C ASP A 93 15.71 11.67 4.56
N GLN A 94 16.30 12.28 5.58
CA GLN A 94 16.87 11.59 6.73
C GLN A 94 15.78 10.86 7.55
N LEU A 95 14.66 11.53 7.82
CA LEU A 95 13.53 10.92 8.53
C LEU A 95 12.99 9.73 7.76
N TYR A 96 12.79 9.87 6.46
CA TYR A 96 12.29 8.82 5.59
C TYR A 96 13.24 7.62 5.54
N GLN A 97 14.51 7.86 5.21
CA GLN A 97 15.49 6.79 5.01
C GLN A 97 15.93 6.10 6.30
N HIS A 98 16.05 6.85 7.40
CA HIS A 98 16.63 6.31 8.63
C HIS A 98 15.61 5.86 9.67
N ILE A 99 14.37 6.36 9.62
CA ILE A 99 13.32 6.00 10.61
C ILE A 99 12.16 5.30 9.92
N ILE A 100 11.45 5.98 8.99
CA ILE A 100 10.16 5.50 8.50
C ILE A 100 10.31 4.23 7.65
N LYS A 101 11.13 4.29 6.61
CA LYS A 101 11.30 3.20 5.65
C LYS A 101 11.76 1.89 6.31
N PRO A 102 12.83 1.88 7.15
CA PRO A 102 13.27 0.65 7.82
C PRO A 102 12.23 0.05 8.76
N VAL A 103 11.47 0.89 9.48
CA VAL A 103 10.42 0.41 10.37
C VAL A 103 9.23 -0.16 9.60
N CYS A 104 8.83 0.51 8.51
CA CYS A 104 7.79 0.00 7.62
C CYS A 104 8.16 -1.37 7.05
N GLU A 105 9.36 -1.52 6.50
CA GLU A 105 9.86 -2.78 5.96
C GLU A 105 9.86 -3.90 7.02
N LYS A 106 10.35 -3.61 8.22
CA LYS A 106 10.34 -4.54 9.36
C LYS A 106 8.91 -4.97 9.77
N CYS A 107 7.93 -4.10 9.53
CA CYS A 107 6.51 -4.38 9.80
C CYS A 107 5.76 -4.98 8.59
N GLY A 108 6.42 -5.25 7.47
CA GLY A 108 5.80 -5.83 6.27
C GLY A 108 5.06 -4.81 5.40
N PHE A 109 5.49 -3.54 5.45
CA PHE A 109 4.95 -2.46 4.62
C PHE A 109 5.95 -1.99 3.57
N ALA A 110 5.48 -1.75 2.35
CA ALA A 110 6.18 -0.95 1.35
C ALA A 110 5.88 0.53 1.64
N ALA A 111 6.88 1.25 2.14
CA ALA A 111 6.79 2.70 2.33
C ALA A 111 7.06 3.39 1.00
N GLN A 112 6.23 4.40 0.67
CA GLN A 112 6.37 5.21 -0.54
C GLN A 112 6.05 6.66 -0.23
N ARG A 113 6.91 7.57 -0.71
CA ARG A 113 6.73 9.01 -0.62
C ARG A 113 6.41 9.58 -2.02
N VAL A 114 5.78 10.75 -2.11
CA VAL A 114 5.28 11.30 -3.38
C VAL A 114 6.36 11.46 -4.45
N ASP A 115 7.59 11.79 -4.07
CA ASP A 115 8.71 11.94 -5.01
C ASP A 115 9.24 10.61 -5.57
N GLU A 116 8.75 9.48 -5.08
CA GLU A 116 9.02 8.13 -5.62
C GLU A 116 7.94 7.67 -6.61
N PHE A 117 6.91 8.47 -6.88
CA PHE A 117 5.91 8.15 -7.89
C PHE A 117 6.49 8.31 -9.30
N ASN A 118 6.42 7.26 -10.10
CA ASN A 118 6.99 7.19 -11.45
C ASN A 118 5.90 7.00 -12.51
N THR A 119 4.80 7.74 -12.42
CA THR A 119 3.70 7.57 -13.36
C THR A 119 3.47 8.84 -14.18
N SER A 120 2.76 8.69 -15.30
CA SER A 120 2.37 9.78 -16.18
C SER A 120 1.07 10.47 -15.78
N ASN A 121 0.47 10.06 -14.64
CA ASN A 121 -0.79 10.62 -14.15
C ASN A 121 -0.56 11.97 -13.45
N SER A 122 -1.64 12.67 -13.17
CA SER A 122 -1.56 13.87 -12.32
C SER A 122 -1.05 13.50 -10.92
N ILE A 123 0.06 14.10 -10.48
CA ILE A 123 0.63 13.91 -9.14
C ILE A 123 -0.44 14.09 -8.04
N THR A 124 -1.35 15.06 -8.21
CA THR A 124 -2.44 15.30 -7.25
C THR A 124 -3.37 14.09 -7.13
N GLN A 125 -3.74 13.46 -8.26
CA GLN A 125 -4.62 12.29 -8.21
C GLN A 125 -3.94 11.12 -7.54
N GLU A 126 -2.66 10.89 -7.80
CA GLU A 126 -1.89 9.82 -7.17
C GLU A 126 -1.76 10.00 -5.65
N ILE A 127 -1.56 11.23 -5.20
CA ILE A 127 -1.56 11.55 -3.77
C ILE A 127 -2.92 11.22 -3.15
N LEU A 128 -4.01 11.65 -3.76
CA LEU A 128 -5.37 11.38 -3.25
C LEU A 128 -5.69 9.88 -3.23
N ASP A 129 -5.28 9.15 -4.26
CA ASP A 129 -5.45 7.70 -4.33
C ASP A 129 -4.62 7.00 -3.24
N ALA A 130 -3.36 7.41 -3.03
CA ALA A 130 -2.52 6.88 -1.97
C ALA A 130 -3.08 7.17 -0.57
N LEU A 131 -3.54 8.41 -0.33
CA LEU A 131 -4.19 8.82 0.92
C LEU A 131 -5.48 8.01 1.18
N ASN A 132 -6.22 7.66 0.15
CA ASN A 132 -7.45 6.89 0.29
C ASN A 132 -7.22 5.38 0.39
N ASP A 133 -6.30 4.82 -0.40
CA ASP A 133 -6.21 3.38 -0.62
C ASP A 133 -5.11 2.66 0.18
N TYR A 134 -4.02 3.35 0.54
CA TYR A 134 -2.95 2.72 1.30
C TYR A 134 -3.41 2.31 2.70
N ASP A 135 -2.84 1.23 3.22
CA ASP A 135 -3.21 0.67 4.52
C ASP A 135 -2.82 1.59 5.68
N LEU A 136 -1.73 2.32 5.56
CA LEU A 136 -1.19 3.22 6.57
C LEU A 136 -0.75 4.54 5.93
N VAL A 137 -0.90 5.64 6.66
CA VAL A 137 -0.25 6.92 6.37
C VAL A 137 0.63 7.31 7.55
N ILE A 138 1.86 7.74 7.27
CA ILE A 138 2.75 8.37 8.26
C ILE A 138 3.01 9.79 7.80
N ALA A 139 2.66 10.77 8.63
CA ALA A 139 2.76 12.19 8.30
C ALA A 139 3.74 12.92 9.21
N ASP A 140 4.71 13.62 8.63
CA ASP A 140 5.63 14.52 9.33
C ASP A 140 5.06 15.94 9.36
N LEU A 141 4.69 16.40 10.55
CA LEU A 141 4.10 17.72 10.79
C LEU A 141 5.14 18.83 10.98
N THR A 142 6.42 18.50 10.89
CA THR A 142 7.53 19.43 11.09
C THR A 142 7.39 20.66 10.21
N GLY A 143 7.55 21.85 10.82
CA GLY A 143 7.48 23.13 10.13
C GLY A 143 6.07 23.55 9.69
N HIS A 144 5.03 22.86 10.10
CA HIS A 144 3.62 23.20 9.84
C HIS A 144 3.30 23.40 8.35
N ASN A 145 3.82 22.55 7.48
CA ASN A 145 3.59 22.65 6.04
C ASN A 145 2.08 22.53 5.70
N PRO A 146 1.46 23.51 5.03
CA PRO A 146 0.03 23.52 4.77
C PRO A 146 -0.43 22.35 3.87
N ASN A 147 0.42 21.85 2.97
CA ASN A 147 0.09 20.71 2.13
C ASN A 147 -0.04 19.42 2.95
N VAL A 148 0.87 19.23 3.92
CA VAL A 148 0.80 18.11 4.87
C VAL A 148 -0.51 18.17 5.65
N PHE A 149 -0.94 19.33 6.13
CA PHE A 149 -2.22 19.48 6.85
C PHE A 149 -3.44 19.20 5.97
N PHE A 150 -3.41 19.61 4.71
CA PHE A 150 -4.45 19.26 3.74
C PHE A 150 -4.54 17.73 3.54
N GLU A 151 -3.41 17.07 3.36
CA GLU A 151 -3.31 15.64 3.12
C GLU A 151 -3.77 14.82 4.32
N ILE A 152 -3.38 15.19 5.55
CA ILE A 152 -3.86 14.51 6.76
C ILE A 152 -5.35 14.74 7.01
N GLY A 153 -5.88 15.93 6.71
CA GLY A 153 -7.32 16.21 6.76
C GLY A 153 -8.09 15.31 5.80
N TYR A 154 -7.58 15.13 4.57
CA TYR A 154 -8.17 14.23 3.59
C TYR A 154 -8.11 12.75 4.07
N ARG A 155 -6.98 12.31 4.63
CA ARG A 155 -6.82 10.97 5.18
C ARG A 155 -7.75 10.70 6.34
N THR A 156 -7.95 11.65 7.23
CA THR A 156 -8.82 11.53 8.42
C THR A 156 -10.26 11.16 8.02
N LYS A 157 -10.76 11.65 6.89
CA LYS A 157 -12.08 11.29 6.36
C LYS A 157 -12.20 9.78 6.06
N SER A 158 -11.13 9.11 5.70
CA SER A 158 -11.13 7.68 5.39
C SER A 158 -11.21 6.79 6.63
N GLN A 159 -11.02 7.34 7.83
CA GLN A 159 -10.93 6.65 9.11
C GLN A 159 -9.87 5.54 9.17
N LYS A 160 -9.00 5.46 8.18
CA LYS A 160 -7.91 4.47 8.13
C LYS A 160 -6.72 4.90 8.99
N PRO A 161 -5.82 3.97 9.35
CA PRO A 161 -4.66 4.26 10.20
C PRO A 161 -3.83 5.43 9.69
N ILE A 162 -3.54 6.37 10.61
CA ILE A 162 -2.61 7.46 10.40
C ILE A 162 -1.75 7.64 11.66
N ILE A 163 -0.48 7.93 11.47
CA ILE A 163 0.48 8.23 12.53
C ILE A 163 1.09 9.59 12.22
N HIS A 164 1.17 10.46 13.22
CA HIS A 164 1.84 11.74 13.10
C HIS A 164 3.23 11.68 13.72
N LEU A 165 4.19 12.28 13.05
CA LEU A 165 5.53 12.56 13.56
C LEU A 165 5.73 14.08 13.61
N LYS A 166 6.55 14.55 14.51
CA LYS A 166 7.03 15.93 14.57
C LYS A 166 8.44 15.97 15.12
N ARG A 167 9.19 16.96 14.75
CA ARG A 167 10.49 17.22 15.38
C ARG A 167 10.28 17.59 16.84
N LYS A 168 11.20 17.16 17.69
CA LYS A 168 11.26 17.55 19.10
C LYS A 168 11.16 19.08 19.23
N ASP A 169 10.52 19.52 20.30
CA ASP A 169 10.33 20.93 20.64
C ASP A 169 9.42 21.74 19.69
N GLU A 170 8.84 21.14 18.66
CA GLU A 170 7.77 21.77 17.89
C GLU A 170 6.40 21.56 18.52
N THR A 171 5.54 22.54 18.40
CA THR A 171 4.12 22.43 18.78
C THR A 171 3.31 21.87 17.65
N ILE A 172 2.12 21.36 17.92
CA ILE A 172 1.15 20.95 16.89
C ILE A 172 -0.14 21.76 17.05
N PRO A 173 -0.81 22.11 15.95
CA PRO A 173 -2.10 22.76 16.00
C PRO A 173 -3.14 21.95 16.75
N PHE A 174 -4.01 22.63 17.49
CA PHE A 174 -5.03 22.00 18.35
C PHE A 174 -5.91 21.00 17.58
N ASP A 175 -6.31 21.33 16.36
CA ASP A 175 -7.25 20.53 15.56
C ASP A 175 -6.72 19.13 15.21
N VAL A 176 -5.40 18.93 15.22
CA VAL A 176 -4.77 17.62 14.95
C VAL A 176 -4.16 16.97 16.19
N SER A 177 -4.26 17.64 17.35
CA SER A 177 -3.68 17.18 18.62
C SER A 177 -4.34 15.89 19.18
N SER A 178 -5.55 15.56 18.71
CA SER A 178 -6.27 14.33 19.08
C SER A 178 -5.66 13.06 18.47
N ILE A 179 -4.85 13.20 17.42
CA ILE A 179 -4.18 12.07 16.77
C ILE A 179 -2.83 11.85 17.43
N ARG A 180 -2.50 10.58 17.71
CA ARG A 180 -1.25 10.22 18.37
C ARG A 180 -0.05 10.70 17.55
N THR A 181 0.75 11.59 18.14
CA THR A 181 1.93 12.18 17.53
C THR A 181 3.18 11.74 18.29
N PHE A 182 4.21 11.32 17.56
CA PHE A 182 5.52 10.96 18.13
C PHE A 182 6.56 12.02 17.79
N GLU A 183 7.40 12.30 18.77
CA GLU A 183 8.53 13.19 18.58
C GLU A 183 9.74 12.42 18.05
N TYR A 184 10.51 13.08 17.19
CA TYR A 184 11.83 12.60 16.75
C TYR A 184 12.87 13.71 16.84
N ASP A 185 14.13 13.31 17.01
CA ASP A 185 15.30 14.16 16.88
C ASP A 185 16.37 13.35 16.14
N LEU A 186 16.71 13.80 14.91
CA LEU A 186 17.70 13.12 14.07
C LEU A 186 19.14 13.34 14.51
N THR A 187 19.36 14.29 15.45
CA THR A 187 20.66 14.58 16.02
C THR A 187 20.96 13.75 17.28
N ASP A 188 19.95 13.11 17.85
CA ASP A 188 20.01 12.26 19.03
C ASP A 188 19.77 10.80 18.65
N LEU A 189 20.81 9.98 18.68
CA LEU A 189 20.74 8.56 18.29
C LEU A 189 19.85 7.73 19.22
N ASP A 190 19.77 8.07 20.48
CA ASP A 190 18.88 7.39 21.44
C ASP A 190 17.42 7.72 21.12
N MET A 191 17.11 8.96 20.76
CA MET A 191 15.78 9.33 20.29
C MET A 191 15.42 8.68 18.95
N VAL A 192 16.35 8.58 18.02
CA VAL A 192 16.14 7.85 16.76
C VAL A 192 15.73 6.41 17.04
N THR A 193 16.45 5.74 17.94
CA THR A 193 16.17 4.35 18.33
C THR A 193 14.81 4.23 19.00
N ALA A 194 14.56 5.07 20.01
CA ALA A 194 13.28 5.08 20.73
C ALA A 194 12.08 5.38 19.81
N THR A 195 12.25 6.30 18.84
CA THR A 195 11.19 6.61 17.87
C THR A 195 10.90 5.42 16.96
N LYS A 196 11.94 4.72 16.47
CA LYS A 196 11.76 3.48 15.69
C LYS A 196 10.98 2.42 16.45
N ASP A 197 11.35 2.16 17.70
CA ASP A 197 10.71 1.13 18.53
C ASP A 197 9.24 1.46 18.80
N ARG A 198 8.95 2.72 19.12
CA ARG A 198 7.57 3.18 19.31
C ARG A 198 6.74 3.09 18.05
N LEU A 199 7.31 3.50 16.91
CA LEU A 199 6.66 3.46 15.61
C LEU A 199 6.34 2.01 15.22
N GLU A 200 7.29 1.09 15.40
CA GLU A 200 7.10 -0.35 15.17
C GLU A 200 5.95 -0.91 16.02
N GLN A 201 5.95 -0.62 17.32
CA GLN A 201 4.90 -1.08 18.22
C GLN A 201 3.52 -0.60 17.78
N VAL A 202 3.38 0.67 17.37
CA VAL A 202 2.10 1.22 16.95
C VAL A 202 1.66 0.62 15.61
N ILE A 203 2.56 0.50 14.64
CA ILE A 203 2.25 -0.11 13.35
C ILE A 203 1.76 -1.55 13.54
N ARG A 204 2.40 -2.34 14.39
CA ARG A 204 1.99 -3.74 14.67
C ARG A 204 0.66 -3.85 15.43
N ASN A 205 0.30 -2.84 16.22
CA ASN A 205 -0.91 -2.86 17.05
C ASN A 205 -2.17 -2.40 16.31
N PHE A 206 -2.07 -1.81 15.12
CA PHE A 206 -3.24 -1.47 14.32
C PHE A 206 -3.93 -2.72 13.79
N LYS A 207 -5.24 -2.75 13.89
CA LYS A 207 -6.10 -3.82 13.35
C LYS A 207 -6.53 -3.49 11.92
N TYR A 208 -5.62 -3.63 10.98
CA TYR A 208 -5.82 -3.22 9.58
C TYR A 208 -7.04 -3.86 8.89
N ASP A 209 -7.45 -5.04 9.33
CA ASP A 209 -8.57 -5.76 8.71
C ASP A 209 -9.93 -5.13 9.06
N GLU A 210 -10.08 -4.52 10.22
CA GLU A 210 -11.29 -3.79 10.63
C GLU A 210 -11.58 -2.60 9.69
N TYR A 211 -10.54 -1.97 9.13
CA TYR A 211 -10.67 -0.86 8.18
C TYR A 211 -11.04 -1.30 6.75
N LYS A 212 -10.91 -2.59 6.43
CA LYS A 212 -11.31 -3.14 5.13
C LYS A 212 -12.80 -3.45 5.07
N GLU A 213 -13.41 -3.75 6.20
CA GLU A 213 -14.83 -4.15 6.30
C GLU A 213 -15.78 -2.96 6.19
N SER A 214 -15.37 -1.76 6.59
CA SER A 214 -16.20 -0.55 6.48
C SER A 214 -16.58 -0.18 5.03
N LYS A 215 -15.85 -0.67 4.02
CA LYS A 215 -16.20 -0.52 2.59
C LYS A 215 -17.29 -1.49 2.11
N ARG A 216 -17.62 -2.55 2.86
CA ARG A 216 -18.66 -3.53 2.47
C ARG A 216 -20.07 -3.17 2.93
N GLY A 217 -20.22 -2.20 3.85
CA GLY A 217 -21.50 -1.86 4.49
C GLY A 217 -22.26 -0.69 3.88
N ASN A 218 -21.74 0.05 2.90
CA ASN A 218 -22.44 1.20 2.29
C ASN A 218 -22.99 0.93 0.89
N ASN A 219 -23.63 -0.22 0.70
CA ASN A 219 -24.69 -0.32 -0.31
C ASN A 219 -25.94 0.28 0.31
N PHE A 220 -26.15 1.58 0.16
CA PHE A 220 -27.45 2.17 0.31
C PHE A 220 -28.34 1.53 -0.75
N GLU A 221 -29.23 0.65 -0.31
CA GLU A 221 -30.39 0.23 -1.08
C GLU A 221 -31.20 1.50 -1.41
N ASN A 222 -31.13 1.93 -2.66
CA ASN A 222 -32.12 2.81 -3.21
C ASN A 222 -33.41 2.01 -3.36
N ASN A 223 -34.25 2.04 -2.33
CA ASN A 223 -35.69 1.80 -2.44
C ASN A 223 -36.38 3.14 -2.24
N MET A 224 -36.72 3.81 -3.34
CA MET A 224 -38.00 4.50 -3.58
C MET A 224 -38.07 4.91 -5.04
#